data_6b2c517acf507428445512a930716d36
#
_entry.id   6b2c517acf507428445512a930716d36
#
_cell.length_a   1.000
_cell.length_b   1.000
_cell.length_c   1.000
_cell.angle_alpha   90.00
_cell.angle_beta   90.00
_cell.angle_gamma   90.00
#
_symmetry.space_group_name_H-M   'P 1'
#
loop_
_entity.id
_entity.type
_entity.pdbx_description
1 polymer ?
#
loop_
_entity_poly.entity_id
_entity_poly.type
_entity_poly.pdbx_seq_one_letter_code
_entity_poly.pdbx_strand_id
1 'polypeptide(L)'
;SLRGMLSFFRYHGVMAPGVRLLRNVSFRVKALIVALAFLLPGSYVALQLLARQQADVARAEANVQALQVLDAIDRLADSLSDQRGALWRAETAPYPTDGKLESAIELRWRQVLEQWKGRTEPAYLQRLMDDLPTVMAQVTAPRTGSLQDQRRLRSQALAGLQELTQQVIETSAMRS
;
A
#
# COMPACT_ATOMS: atom_id res chain seq x y z
N SER A 1 -51.97 15.92 35.22
CA SER A 1 -51.49 17.30 35.18
C SER A 1 -50.01 17.37 34.80
N LEU A 2 -49.62 18.44 34.15
CA LEU A 2 -48.25 18.70 33.77
C LEU A 2 -47.29 18.70 34.95
N ARG A 3 -47.74 19.22 36.10
CA ARG A 3 -46.97 19.19 37.35
C ARG A 3 -46.76 17.79 37.89
N GLY A 4 -47.75 16.90 37.78
CA GLY A 4 -47.62 15.50 38.15
C GLY A 4 -46.64 14.74 37.28
N MET A 5 -46.66 14.99 35.96
CA MET A 5 -45.71 14.42 35.02
C MET A 5 -44.28 14.92 35.27
N LEU A 6 -44.13 16.22 35.50
CA LEU A 6 -42.79 16.82 35.79
C LEU A 6 -42.24 16.34 37.13
N SER A 7 -43.10 16.18 38.19
CA SER A 7 -42.65 15.63 39.46
C SER A 7 -42.29 14.15 39.35
N PHE A 8 -43.02 13.39 38.51
CA PHE A 8 -42.70 12.00 38.22
C PHE A 8 -41.32 11.84 37.55
N PHE A 9 -41.05 12.64 36.53
CA PHE A 9 -39.75 12.62 35.87
C PHE A 9 -38.63 13.15 36.77
N ARG A 10 -38.95 14.12 37.63
CA ARG A 10 -37.96 14.68 38.57
C ARG A 10 -37.59 13.68 39.67
N TYR A 11 -38.52 12.87 40.12
CA TYR A 11 -38.29 11.91 41.19
C TYR A 11 -37.67 10.59 40.75
N HIS A 12 -37.97 10.15 39.52
CA HIS A 12 -37.54 8.86 39.01
C HIS A 12 -36.60 8.95 37.84
N GLY A 13 -36.35 10.13 37.27
CA GLY A 13 -35.47 10.34 36.15
C GLY A 13 -35.99 9.75 34.82
N VAL A 14 -35.16 9.79 33.79
CA VAL A 14 -35.49 9.28 32.45
C VAL A 14 -35.72 7.78 32.42
N MET A 15 -35.24 7.06 33.42
CA MET A 15 -35.40 5.58 33.54
C MET A 15 -36.74 5.14 34.15
N ALA A 16 -37.58 6.05 34.62
CA ALA A 16 -38.85 5.73 35.26
C ALA A 16 -39.82 4.92 34.39
N PRO A 17 -40.02 5.23 33.07
CA PRO A 17 -40.85 4.40 32.20
C PRO A 17 -40.35 2.97 32.06
N GLY A 18 -39.03 2.79 31.98
CA GLY A 18 -38.41 1.48 31.93
C GLY A 18 -38.58 0.65 33.20
N VAL A 19 -38.45 1.28 34.38
CA VAL A 19 -38.65 0.64 35.69
C VAL A 19 -40.11 0.19 35.83
N ARG A 20 -41.05 1.00 35.38
CA ARG A 20 -42.50 0.68 35.47
C ARG A 20 -42.88 -0.48 34.56
N LEU A 21 -42.29 -0.55 33.37
CA LEU A 21 -42.46 -1.67 32.43
C LEU A 21 -41.89 -2.97 33.03
N LEU A 22 -40.74 -2.90 33.69
CA LEU A 22 -40.08 -4.03 34.34
C LEU A 22 -40.88 -4.56 35.53
N ARG A 23 -41.68 -3.73 36.19
CA ARG A 23 -42.45 -4.11 37.36
C ARG A 23 -43.62 -5.04 37.03
N ASN A 24 -44.20 -4.94 35.81
CA ASN A 24 -45.37 -5.69 35.40
C ASN A 24 -45.06 -6.93 34.56
N VAL A 25 -43.78 -7.27 34.38
CA VAL A 25 -43.33 -8.32 33.48
C VAL A 25 -42.72 -9.48 34.27
N SER A 26 -42.86 -10.71 33.77
CA SER A 26 -42.31 -11.89 34.41
C SER A 26 -40.76 -11.81 34.50
N PHE A 27 -40.16 -12.52 35.45
CA PHE A 27 -38.73 -12.57 35.67
C PHE A 27 -37.95 -12.95 34.41
N ARG A 28 -38.47 -13.85 33.58
CA ARG A 28 -37.85 -14.29 32.34
C ARG A 28 -37.72 -13.14 31.32
N VAL A 29 -38.75 -12.33 31.18
CA VAL A 29 -38.75 -11.19 30.29
C VAL A 29 -37.86 -10.07 30.82
N LYS A 30 -37.78 -9.88 32.14
CA LYS A 30 -36.82 -8.95 32.76
C LYS A 30 -35.40 -9.32 32.44
N ALA A 31 -35.04 -10.59 32.57
CA ALA A 31 -33.71 -11.09 32.23
C ALA A 31 -33.40 -10.90 30.75
N LEU A 32 -34.36 -11.12 29.87
CA LEU A 32 -34.22 -10.92 28.45
C LEU A 32 -33.99 -9.44 28.10
N ILE A 33 -34.74 -8.53 28.68
CA ILE A 33 -34.59 -7.08 28.46
C ILE A 33 -33.22 -6.61 28.94
N VAL A 34 -32.76 -7.04 30.09
CA VAL A 34 -31.43 -6.68 30.61
C VAL A 34 -30.33 -7.25 29.71
N ALA A 35 -30.45 -8.51 29.27
CA ALA A 35 -29.50 -9.12 28.37
C ALA A 35 -29.42 -8.38 27.04
N LEU A 36 -30.55 -8.00 26.45
CA LEU A 36 -30.59 -7.20 25.22
C LEU A 36 -29.98 -5.81 25.40
N ALA A 37 -30.26 -5.18 26.56
CA ALA A 37 -29.71 -3.85 26.86
C ALA A 37 -28.18 -3.85 26.96
N PHE A 38 -27.56 -4.96 27.35
CA PHE A 38 -26.12 -5.11 27.39
C PHE A 38 -25.54 -5.61 26.06
N LEU A 39 -26.25 -6.51 25.36
CA LEU A 39 -25.76 -7.09 24.10
C LEU A 39 -25.74 -6.09 22.94
N LEU A 40 -26.70 -5.19 22.84
CA LEU A 40 -26.77 -4.23 21.74
C LEU A 40 -25.57 -3.27 21.70
N PRO A 41 -25.21 -2.57 22.80
CA PRO A 41 -24.02 -1.72 22.78
C PRO A 41 -22.72 -2.51 22.57
N GLY A 42 -22.62 -3.68 23.21
CA GLY A 42 -21.46 -4.55 23.08
C GLY A 42 -21.25 -5.04 21.66
N SER A 43 -22.33 -5.44 20.98
CA SER A 43 -22.29 -5.85 19.57
C SER A 43 -21.88 -4.71 18.65
N TYR A 44 -22.39 -3.51 18.89
CA TYR A 44 -22.03 -2.32 18.13
C TYR A 44 -20.54 -1.98 18.24
N VAL A 45 -20.01 -1.99 19.46
CA VAL A 45 -18.58 -1.74 19.69
C VAL A 45 -17.72 -2.83 19.04
N ALA A 46 -18.12 -4.10 19.18
CA ALA A 46 -17.40 -5.22 18.55
C ALA A 46 -17.37 -5.10 17.03
N LEU A 47 -18.48 -4.74 16.39
CA LEU A 47 -18.54 -4.51 14.95
C LEU A 47 -17.65 -3.34 14.50
N GLN A 48 -17.62 -2.25 15.26
CA GLN A 48 -16.73 -1.14 14.96
C GLN A 48 -15.25 -1.51 15.09
N LEU A 49 -14.88 -2.27 16.11
CA LEU A 49 -13.51 -2.75 16.28
C LEU A 49 -13.08 -3.67 15.12
N LEU A 50 -13.95 -4.60 14.71
CA LEU A 50 -13.69 -5.47 13.58
C LEU A 50 -13.50 -4.68 12.28
N ALA A 51 -14.36 -3.69 12.03
CA ALA A 51 -14.24 -2.84 10.85
C ALA A 51 -12.92 -2.06 10.83
N ARG A 52 -12.48 -1.53 11.98
CA ARG A 52 -11.20 -0.84 12.11
C ARG A 52 -10.02 -1.79 11.88
N GLN A 53 -10.05 -2.99 12.43
CA GLN A 53 -9.00 -3.99 12.23
C GLN A 53 -8.88 -4.38 10.77
N GLN A 54 -9.98 -4.57 10.06
CA GLN A 54 -9.97 -4.88 8.63
C GLN A 54 -9.36 -3.73 7.82
N ALA A 55 -9.68 -2.48 8.14
CA ALA A 55 -9.09 -1.32 7.47
C ALA A 55 -7.59 -1.23 7.73
N ASP A 56 -7.13 -1.51 8.95
CA ASP A 56 -5.70 -1.50 9.30
C ASP A 56 -4.93 -2.61 8.57
N VAL A 57 -5.50 -3.81 8.47
CA VAL A 57 -4.92 -4.93 7.71
C VAL A 57 -4.80 -4.57 6.22
N ALA A 58 -5.85 -3.99 5.62
CA ALA A 58 -5.82 -3.56 4.23
C ALA A 58 -4.73 -2.50 3.97
N ARG A 59 -4.55 -1.55 4.87
CA ARG A 59 -3.48 -0.55 4.78
C ARG A 59 -2.09 -1.17 4.91
N ALA A 60 -1.93 -2.11 5.85
CA ALA A 60 -0.67 -2.82 6.04
C ALA A 60 -0.31 -3.64 4.80
N GLU A 61 -1.27 -4.33 4.18
CA GLU A 61 -1.06 -5.07 2.93
C GLU A 61 -0.65 -4.15 1.78
N ALA A 62 -1.32 -3.00 1.63
CA ALA A 62 -0.98 -2.02 0.61
C ALA A 62 0.44 -1.48 0.80
N ASN A 63 0.87 -1.22 2.04
CA ASN A 63 2.22 -0.78 2.37
C ASN A 63 3.25 -1.86 2.07
N VAL A 64 2.97 -3.12 2.39
CA VAL A 64 3.86 -4.26 2.07
C VAL A 64 4.03 -4.39 0.56
N GLN A 65 2.95 -4.30 -0.21
CA GLN A 65 3.02 -4.34 -1.67
C GLN A 65 3.86 -3.19 -2.24
N ALA A 66 3.69 -1.98 -1.72
CA ALA A 66 4.50 -0.83 -2.12
C ALA A 66 6.00 -1.06 -1.81
N LEU A 67 6.32 -1.61 -0.65
CA LEU A 67 7.70 -1.95 -0.28
C LEU A 67 8.29 -3.03 -1.19
N GLN A 68 7.51 -4.01 -1.60
CA GLN A 68 7.95 -5.06 -2.53
C GLN A 68 8.27 -4.48 -3.90
N VAL A 69 7.44 -3.55 -4.41
CA VAL A 69 7.72 -2.85 -5.66
C VAL A 69 8.98 -2.01 -5.54
N LEU A 70 9.13 -1.25 -4.46
CA LEU A 70 10.31 -0.42 -4.22
C LEU A 70 11.59 -1.25 -4.11
N ASP A 71 11.53 -2.40 -3.44
CA ASP A 71 12.65 -3.33 -3.35
C ASP A 71 13.05 -3.87 -4.72
N ALA A 72 12.07 -4.26 -5.55
CA ALA A 72 12.33 -4.73 -6.91
C ALA A 72 12.97 -3.63 -7.78
N ILE A 73 12.49 -2.40 -7.69
CA ILE A 73 13.05 -1.25 -8.42
C ILE A 73 14.48 -0.97 -7.93
N ASP A 74 14.72 -1.01 -6.64
CA ASP A 74 16.04 -0.78 -6.06
C ASP A 74 17.07 -1.82 -6.54
N ARG A 75 16.70 -3.08 -6.57
CA ARG A 75 17.55 -4.15 -7.10
C ARG A 75 17.86 -3.97 -8.59
N LEU A 76 16.87 -3.55 -9.37
CA LEU A 76 17.10 -3.21 -10.78
C LEU A 76 18.05 -2.03 -10.90
N ALA A 77 17.88 -1.00 -10.10
CA ALA A 77 18.78 0.16 -10.08
C ALA A 77 20.22 -0.24 -9.72
N ASP A 78 20.41 -1.15 -8.77
CA ASP A 78 21.72 -1.68 -8.41
C ASP A 78 22.37 -2.41 -9.60
N SER A 79 21.62 -3.24 -10.31
CA SER A 79 22.12 -3.94 -11.50
C SER A 79 22.52 -2.98 -12.62
N LEU A 80 21.73 -1.92 -12.84
CA LEU A 80 22.05 -0.86 -13.79
C LEU A 80 23.27 -0.06 -13.35
N SER A 81 23.43 0.22 -12.07
CA SER A 81 24.61 0.89 -11.51
C SER A 81 25.87 0.06 -11.72
N ASP A 82 25.79 -1.25 -11.53
CA ASP A 82 26.91 -2.17 -11.78
C ASP A 82 27.32 -2.14 -13.24
N GLN A 83 26.35 -2.18 -14.15
CA GLN A 83 26.63 -2.08 -15.59
C GLN A 83 27.22 -0.72 -15.96
N ARG A 84 26.66 0.37 -15.43
CA ARG A 84 27.20 1.71 -15.65
C ARG A 84 28.61 1.85 -15.11
N GLY A 85 28.89 1.30 -13.93
CA GLY A 85 30.23 1.25 -13.34
C GLY A 85 31.22 0.50 -14.23
N ALA A 86 30.83 -0.64 -14.80
CA ALA A 86 31.65 -1.41 -15.75
C ALA A 86 31.93 -0.60 -17.03
N LEU A 87 30.94 0.16 -17.51
CA LEU A 87 31.15 1.05 -18.67
C LEU A 87 32.09 2.22 -18.37
N TRP A 88 32.03 2.76 -17.13
CA TRP A 88 32.98 3.79 -16.70
C TRP A 88 34.39 3.25 -16.58
N ARG A 89 34.57 1.99 -16.21
CA ARG A 89 35.88 1.33 -16.12
C ARG A 89 36.37 0.74 -17.47
N ALA A 90 35.53 0.80 -18.50
CA ALA A 90 35.85 0.21 -19.81
C ALA A 90 37.08 0.82 -20.50
N GLU A 91 37.49 2.02 -20.10
CA GLU A 91 38.75 2.64 -20.60
C GLU A 91 39.98 2.02 -19.96
N THR A 92 39.90 1.48 -18.75
CA THR A 92 41.04 0.94 -17.98
C THR A 92 40.95 -0.58 -17.80
N ALA A 93 39.76 -1.16 -17.85
CA ALA A 93 39.53 -2.59 -17.71
C ALA A 93 38.51 -3.05 -18.76
N PRO A 94 38.68 -4.23 -19.39
CA PRO A 94 37.75 -4.70 -20.40
C PRO A 94 36.36 -4.89 -19.82
N TYR A 95 35.34 -4.50 -20.60
CA TYR A 95 33.95 -4.73 -20.23
C TYR A 95 33.63 -6.23 -20.27
N PRO A 96 32.94 -6.79 -19.26
CA PRO A 96 32.62 -8.21 -19.25
C PRO A 96 31.77 -8.62 -20.47
N THR A 97 32.20 -9.69 -21.14
CA THR A 97 31.54 -10.19 -22.38
C THR A 97 30.70 -11.44 -22.11
N ASP A 98 30.59 -11.89 -20.86
CA ASP A 98 29.86 -13.08 -20.48
C ASP A 98 28.32 -12.89 -20.39
N GLY A 99 27.83 -11.68 -20.57
CA GLY A 99 26.42 -11.35 -20.54
C GLY A 99 25.78 -11.37 -19.17
N LYS A 100 26.55 -11.52 -18.10
CA LYS A 100 26.00 -11.58 -16.73
C LYS A 100 25.35 -10.28 -16.29
N LEU A 101 25.92 -9.13 -16.65
CA LEU A 101 25.35 -7.83 -16.29
C LEU A 101 24.01 -7.61 -16.98
N GLU A 102 23.91 -7.92 -18.25
CA GLU A 102 22.69 -7.81 -19.05
C GLU A 102 21.62 -8.78 -18.57
N SER A 103 22.00 -10.03 -18.28
CA SER A 103 21.10 -11.04 -17.75
C SER A 103 20.55 -10.65 -16.37
N ALA A 104 21.38 -10.08 -15.51
CA ALA A 104 20.96 -9.58 -14.20
C ALA A 104 19.93 -8.45 -14.34
N ILE A 105 20.16 -7.51 -15.24
CA ILE A 105 19.22 -6.42 -15.52
C ILE A 105 17.88 -6.97 -16.03
N GLU A 106 17.91 -7.90 -16.97
CA GLU A 106 16.71 -8.52 -17.52
C GLU A 106 15.91 -9.25 -16.44
N LEU A 107 16.57 -10.02 -15.59
CA LEU A 107 15.93 -10.71 -14.48
C LEU A 107 15.28 -9.73 -13.49
N ARG A 108 16.01 -8.68 -13.10
CA ARG A 108 15.48 -7.67 -12.17
C ARG A 108 14.33 -6.88 -12.78
N TRP A 109 14.39 -6.58 -14.07
CA TRP A 109 13.29 -5.93 -14.79
C TRP A 109 12.04 -6.79 -14.80
N ARG A 110 12.16 -8.09 -15.06
CA ARG A 110 11.04 -9.02 -14.98
C ARG A 110 10.42 -9.05 -13.58
N GLN A 111 11.24 -8.99 -12.53
CA GLN A 111 10.76 -8.94 -11.15
C GLN A 111 9.99 -7.65 -10.87
N VAL A 112 10.42 -6.52 -11.41
CA VAL A 112 9.67 -5.25 -11.32
C VAL A 112 8.31 -5.39 -12.00
N LEU A 113 8.26 -5.93 -13.21
CA LEU A 113 7.02 -6.14 -13.95
C LEU A 113 6.06 -7.07 -13.19
N GLU A 114 6.58 -8.13 -12.58
CA GLU A 114 5.76 -9.06 -11.79
C GLU A 114 5.18 -8.39 -10.56
N GLN A 115 5.95 -7.59 -9.85
CA GLN A 115 5.46 -6.85 -8.69
C GLN A 115 4.49 -5.73 -9.08
N TRP A 116 4.63 -5.15 -10.27
CA TRP A 116 3.74 -4.11 -10.78
C TRP A 116 2.39 -4.66 -11.26
N LYS A 117 2.38 -5.89 -11.70
CA LYS A 117 1.20 -6.55 -12.29
C LYS A 117 0.04 -6.60 -11.30
N GLY A 118 -1.15 -6.24 -11.77
CA GLY A 118 -2.36 -6.25 -10.95
C GLY A 118 -2.52 -5.07 -10.01
N ARG A 119 -1.58 -4.13 -9.99
CA ARG A 119 -1.71 -2.91 -9.20
C ARG A 119 -2.54 -1.88 -9.95
N THR A 120 -3.45 -1.23 -9.21
CA THR A 120 -4.19 -0.06 -9.72
C THR A 120 -3.42 1.19 -9.32
N GLU A 121 -2.78 1.83 -10.29
CA GLU A 121 -1.95 3.01 -10.05
C GLU A 121 -2.51 4.23 -10.77
N PRO A 122 -2.23 5.45 -10.28
CA PRO A 122 -2.59 6.68 -10.98
C PRO A 122 -1.99 6.75 -12.39
N ALA A 123 -2.65 7.50 -13.27
CA ALA A 123 -2.25 7.59 -14.68
C ALA A 123 -0.81 8.06 -14.87
N TYR A 124 -0.32 8.96 -14.01
CA TYR A 124 1.05 9.46 -14.11
C TYR A 124 2.11 8.40 -13.82
N LEU A 125 1.83 7.47 -12.90
CA LEU A 125 2.69 6.32 -12.61
C LEU A 125 2.67 5.32 -13.75
N GLN A 126 1.51 5.07 -14.35
CA GLN A 126 1.40 4.21 -15.54
C GLN A 126 2.20 4.76 -16.72
N ARG A 127 2.21 6.07 -16.92
CA ARG A 127 3.03 6.70 -17.97
C ARG A 127 4.51 6.51 -17.74
N LEU A 128 4.98 6.71 -16.51
CA LEU A 128 6.39 6.47 -16.16
C LEU A 128 6.77 5.01 -16.41
N MET A 129 5.87 4.09 -16.04
CA MET A 129 6.10 2.66 -16.23
C MET A 129 6.05 2.25 -17.71
N ASP A 130 5.22 2.90 -18.53
CA ASP A 130 5.09 2.61 -19.95
C ASP A 130 6.32 3.04 -20.76
N ASP A 131 7.04 4.05 -20.29
CA ASP A 131 8.28 4.52 -20.93
C ASP A 131 9.49 3.62 -20.66
N LEU A 132 9.48 2.90 -19.54
CA LEU A 132 10.62 2.08 -19.11
C LEU A 132 10.90 0.85 -19.99
N PRO A 133 9.93 0.13 -20.57
CA PRO A 133 10.22 -1.04 -21.41
C PRO A 133 11.12 -0.73 -22.58
N THR A 134 10.94 0.40 -23.25
CA THR A 134 11.78 0.85 -24.37
C THR A 134 13.22 1.06 -23.90
N VAL A 135 13.42 1.74 -22.77
CA VAL A 135 14.73 2.00 -22.19
C VAL A 135 15.39 0.69 -21.77
N MET A 136 14.66 -0.21 -21.14
CA MET A 136 15.19 -1.51 -20.71
C MET A 136 15.58 -2.39 -21.91
N ALA A 137 14.79 -2.37 -22.98
CA ALA A 137 15.14 -3.05 -24.21
C ALA A 137 16.47 -2.54 -24.81
N GLN A 138 16.67 -1.24 -24.79
CA GLN A 138 17.92 -0.62 -25.25
C GLN A 138 19.13 -0.98 -24.37
N VAL A 139 18.91 -1.05 -23.05
CA VAL A 139 19.96 -1.37 -22.06
C VAL A 139 20.40 -2.83 -22.18
N THR A 140 19.50 -3.74 -22.46
CA THR A 140 19.77 -5.17 -22.58
C THR A 140 20.16 -5.61 -24.01
N ALA A 141 19.96 -4.74 -25.01
CA ALA A 141 20.35 -5.00 -26.39
C ALA A 141 21.89 -5.02 -26.55
N PRO A 142 22.43 -5.63 -27.63
CA PRO A 142 23.83 -5.52 -27.94
C PRO A 142 24.27 -4.06 -28.01
N ARG A 143 25.42 -3.78 -27.42
CA ARG A 143 25.93 -2.40 -27.34
C ARG A 143 26.26 -1.84 -28.71
N THR A 144 25.68 -0.70 -29.03
CA THR A 144 25.89 0.06 -30.23
C THR A 144 26.21 1.51 -29.90
N GLY A 145 27.03 2.16 -30.69
CA GLY A 145 27.41 3.55 -30.46
C GLY A 145 28.61 3.71 -29.53
N SER A 146 28.91 4.93 -29.14
CA SER A 146 30.06 5.26 -28.32
C SER A 146 29.85 4.86 -26.85
N LEU A 147 30.97 4.72 -26.11
CA LEU A 147 30.90 4.53 -24.66
C LEU A 147 30.11 5.63 -23.96
N GLN A 148 30.26 6.85 -24.42
CA GLN A 148 29.57 8.01 -23.87
C GLN A 148 28.05 7.88 -24.07
N ASP A 149 27.59 7.44 -25.23
CA ASP A 149 26.18 7.19 -25.51
C ASP A 149 25.64 6.06 -24.64
N GLN A 150 26.41 4.99 -24.47
CA GLN A 150 26.03 3.87 -23.60
C GLN A 150 25.94 4.29 -22.14
N ARG A 151 26.86 5.10 -21.63
CA ARG A 151 26.83 5.65 -20.27
C ARG A 151 25.64 6.57 -20.08
N ARG A 152 25.34 7.40 -21.08
CA ARG A 152 24.17 8.30 -21.04
C ARG A 152 22.86 7.52 -20.95
N LEU A 153 22.72 6.46 -21.73
CA LEU A 153 21.52 5.60 -21.71
C LEU A 153 21.28 5.00 -20.34
N ARG A 154 22.34 4.48 -19.69
CA ARG A 154 22.22 3.91 -18.34
C ARG A 154 21.90 4.96 -17.30
N SER A 155 22.46 6.15 -17.43
CA SER A 155 22.14 7.27 -16.54
C SER A 155 20.69 7.72 -16.69
N GLN A 156 20.15 7.75 -17.90
CA GLN A 156 18.74 8.03 -18.16
C GLN A 156 17.82 6.96 -17.55
N ALA A 157 18.20 5.69 -17.70
CA ALA A 157 17.45 4.59 -17.11
C ALA A 157 17.40 4.69 -15.58
N LEU A 158 18.54 4.98 -14.95
CA LEU A 158 18.62 5.18 -13.49
C LEU A 158 17.81 6.38 -13.03
N ALA A 159 17.84 7.49 -13.75
CA ALA A 159 17.04 8.67 -13.45
C ALA A 159 15.54 8.36 -13.54
N GLY A 160 15.11 7.61 -14.55
CA GLY A 160 13.72 7.16 -14.68
C GLY A 160 13.26 6.27 -13.54
N LEU A 161 14.12 5.32 -13.11
CA LEU A 161 13.83 4.47 -11.96
C LEU A 161 13.76 5.25 -10.65
N GLN A 162 14.64 6.23 -10.47
CA GLN A 162 14.64 7.09 -9.30
C GLN A 162 13.36 7.92 -9.22
N GLU A 163 12.92 8.47 -10.35
CA GLU A 163 11.65 9.20 -10.41
C GLU A 163 10.47 8.29 -10.11
N LEU A 164 10.44 7.09 -10.68
CA LEU A 164 9.41 6.09 -10.39
C LEU A 164 9.37 5.74 -8.90
N THR A 165 10.53 5.51 -8.29
CA THR A 165 10.66 5.24 -6.85
C THR A 165 10.04 6.36 -6.03
N GLN A 166 10.40 7.61 -6.32
CA GLN A 166 9.90 8.77 -5.61
C GLN A 166 8.39 8.91 -5.75
N GLN A 167 7.86 8.72 -6.95
CA GLN A 167 6.42 8.80 -7.20
C GLN A 167 5.65 7.68 -6.51
N VAL A 168 6.19 6.48 -6.44
CA VAL A 168 5.60 5.37 -5.69
C VAL A 168 5.55 5.68 -4.20
N ILE A 169 6.62 6.24 -3.64
CA ILE A 169 6.68 6.65 -2.23
C ILE A 169 5.63 7.72 -1.94
N GLU A 170 5.55 8.77 -2.76
CA GLU A 170 4.58 9.84 -2.60
C GLU A 170 3.14 9.35 -2.69
N THR A 171 2.84 8.49 -3.66
CA THR A 171 1.52 7.88 -3.82
C THR A 171 1.13 7.02 -2.62
N SER A 172 2.07 6.25 -2.08
CA SER A 172 1.84 5.44 -0.88
C SER A 172 1.59 6.30 0.35
N ALA A 173 2.30 7.41 0.50
CA ALA A 173 2.09 8.38 1.58
C ALA A 173 0.69 9.02 1.52
N MET A 174 0.18 9.31 0.33
CA MET A 174 -1.16 9.86 0.14
C MET A 174 -2.28 8.87 0.50
N ARG A 175 -2.02 7.56 0.38
CA ARG A 175 -2.97 6.49 0.70
C ARG A 175 -3.01 6.12 2.19
N SER A 176 -2.03 6.53 2.95
CA SER A 176 -1.92 6.22 4.37
C SER A 176 -2.72 7.19 5.27
#